data_4fa0a3534d35d8914583282eee054126
#
_entry.id   4fa0a3534d35d8914583282eee054126
#
_cell.length_a   1.000
_cell.length_b   1.000
_cell.length_c   1.000
_cell.angle_alpha   90.00
_cell.angle_beta   90.00
_cell.angle_gamma   90.00
#
_symmetry.space_group_name_H-M   'P 1'
#
loop_
_entity.id
_entity.type
_entity.pdbx_description
1 polymer ?
#
loop_
_entity_poly.entity_id
_entity_poly.type
_entity_poly.pdbx_seq_one_letter_code
_entity_poly.pdbx_strand_id
1 'polypeptide(L)'
;MADNFLSQEEVDALLKGVNGDQDDIATPEDTSGVRTYNLATQERIVRGRMPTLEIINERFARYLRVGLFNFLRRSAEVSVGSVRVSKYSEFIRNLVVPTNLNLIHMKPLRGTALMVFDPGLVFLLVDNLFGGDGRFHTRVEGRDFTQTEQRIIMRILDIVFEAYAKSWEPVYPIEFEYIRSEMNTQFANIATPNEVVVSCTFTVELGSVSGQIHFCMPYSMIEPIRDALTSSIQGEALEVDKRWVRLLTQQIQVAEVELVAVLGHGKANFDEILNMKVGDVIPLVVPEMLEATVDGVPVIECSYGVNNGQYALKVEKLLANSDTFSK
;
A
#
# COMPACT_ATOMS: atom_id res chain seq x y z
N MET A 1 -13.23 41.04 55.91
CA MET A 1 -12.72 40.35 54.74
C MET A 1 -13.19 38.92 54.83
N ALA A 2 -14.24 38.60 54.11
CA ALA A 2 -14.82 37.27 54.14
C ALA A 2 -14.33 36.53 52.89
N ASP A 3 -13.52 35.52 53.10
CA ASP A 3 -13.10 34.59 52.07
C ASP A 3 -14.29 33.76 51.66
N ASN A 4 -14.78 33.98 50.46
CA ASN A 4 -15.77 33.15 49.80
C ASN A 4 -15.06 31.91 49.28
N PHE A 5 -14.90 30.88 50.11
CA PHE A 5 -14.59 29.52 49.62
C PHE A 5 -15.91 28.89 49.14
N LEU A 6 -15.90 28.45 47.89
CA LEU A 6 -16.99 27.66 47.31
C LEU A 6 -17.32 26.48 48.23
N SER A 7 -18.61 26.28 48.48
CA SER A 7 -19.04 25.15 49.31
C SER A 7 -18.74 23.82 48.57
N GLN A 8 -18.55 22.75 49.34
CA GLN A 8 -18.23 21.43 48.78
C GLN A 8 -19.31 20.90 47.81
N GLU A 9 -20.55 21.34 48.00
CA GLU A 9 -21.69 21.08 47.13
C GLU A 9 -21.60 21.81 45.78
N GLU A 10 -21.02 23.03 45.74
CA GLU A 10 -20.81 23.80 44.52
C GLU A 10 -19.61 23.24 43.71
N VAL A 11 -18.59 22.73 44.38
CA VAL A 11 -17.46 22.05 43.74
C VAL A 11 -17.90 20.72 43.11
N ASP A 12 -18.75 19.94 43.82
CA ASP A 12 -19.32 18.68 43.29
C ASP A 12 -20.30 18.93 42.13
N ALA A 13 -21.06 20.05 42.13
CA ALA A 13 -21.92 20.43 41.03
C ALA A 13 -21.10 20.85 39.78
N LEU A 14 -19.99 21.57 39.99
CA LEU A 14 -19.07 21.95 38.90
C LEU A 14 -18.35 20.72 38.31
N LEU A 15 -17.93 19.78 39.15
CA LEU A 15 -17.32 18.52 38.68
C LEU A 15 -18.31 17.63 37.90
N LYS A 16 -19.58 17.61 38.29
CA LYS A 16 -20.66 16.97 37.52
C LYS A 16 -20.96 17.68 36.22
N GLY A 17 -20.88 19.01 36.16
CA GLY A 17 -21.11 19.78 34.93
C GLY A 17 -19.99 19.61 33.89
N VAL A 18 -18.77 19.35 34.29
CA VAL A 18 -17.63 19.11 33.37
C VAL A 18 -17.62 17.72 32.77
N ASN A 19 -18.27 16.75 33.43
CA ASN A 19 -18.38 15.37 32.92
C ASN A 19 -19.72 15.05 32.21
N GLY A 20 -20.55 16.06 31.98
CA GLY A 20 -21.90 15.90 31.44
C GLY A 20 -22.04 16.23 29.97
N ASP A 21 -21.39 15.47 29.10
CA ASP A 21 -21.80 15.30 27.70
C ASP A 21 -21.43 13.90 27.21
N GLN A 22 -22.03 12.91 27.86
CA GLN A 22 -22.23 11.59 27.27
C GLN A 22 -23.66 11.18 27.61
N ASP A 23 -24.52 11.23 26.61
CA ASP A 23 -25.87 10.69 26.64
C ASP A 23 -25.81 9.21 27.07
N ASP A 24 -26.03 8.98 28.38
CA ASP A 24 -26.35 7.66 28.92
C ASP A 24 -27.78 7.29 28.54
N ILE A 25 -27.94 6.68 27.37
CA ILE A 25 -29.11 5.80 27.15
C ILE A 25 -28.86 4.57 28.00
N ALA A 26 -29.50 4.53 29.16
CA ALA A 26 -29.56 3.36 30.02
C ALA A 26 -30.20 2.19 29.27
N THR A 27 -29.34 1.30 28.73
CA THR A 27 -29.73 -0.05 28.34
C THR A 27 -29.69 -0.96 29.58
N PRO A 28 -30.66 -1.85 29.80
CA PRO A 28 -30.66 -2.72 30.96
C PRO A 28 -29.42 -3.60 31.00
N GLU A 29 -28.78 -3.70 32.15
CA GLU A 29 -27.65 -4.58 32.41
C GLU A 29 -28.03 -6.03 32.12
N ASP A 30 -27.56 -6.55 31.03
CA ASP A 30 -27.61 -7.96 30.68
C ASP A 30 -26.44 -8.68 31.36
N THR A 31 -26.76 -9.44 32.40
CA THR A 31 -25.79 -10.15 33.27
C THR A 31 -25.18 -11.41 32.61
N SER A 32 -25.36 -11.62 31.31
CA SER A 32 -24.90 -12.82 30.60
C SER A 32 -23.44 -12.81 30.16
N GLY A 33 -22.68 -11.71 30.35
CA GLY A 33 -21.27 -11.61 29.98
C GLY A 33 -20.98 -11.70 28.49
N VAL A 34 -21.95 -11.90 27.63
CA VAL A 34 -21.82 -11.97 26.17
C VAL A 34 -22.24 -10.64 25.58
N ARG A 35 -21.27 -9.85 25.12
CA ARG A 35 -21.55 -8.63 24.35
C ARG A 35 -21.87 -9.00 22.90
N THR A 36 -22.97 -8.46 22.36
CA THR A 36 -23.30 -8.59 20.94
C THR A 36 -22.19 -7.99 20.11
N TYR A 37 -21.50 -8.84 19.34
CA TYR A 37 -20.41 -8.44 18.48
C TYR A 37 -20.93 -8.08 17.09
N ASN A 38 -20.95 -6.81 16.76
CA ASN A 38 -21.40 -6.34 15.45
C ASN A 38 -20.21 -6.31 14.47
N LEU A 39 -20.12 -7.32 13.60
CA LEU A 39 -19.09 -7.42 12.55
C LEU A 39 -19.13 -6.26 11.53
N ALA A 40 -20.29 -5.64 11.35
CA ALA A 40 -20.44 -4.54 10.39
C ALA A 40 -19.90 -3.20 10.89
N THR A 41 -19.78 -3.03 12.22
CA THR A 41 -19.25 -1.81 12.86
C THR A 41 -17.84 -1.99 13.40
N GLN A 42 -17.15 -3.07 13.03
CA GLN A 42 -15.76 -3.26 13.42
C GLN A 42 -14.91 -2.18 12.75
N GLU A 43 -14.80 -1.05 13.41
CA GLU A 43 -13.79 -0.04 13.06
C GLU A 43 -12.42 -0.66 13.33
N ARG A 44 -11.73 -1.02 12.26
CA ARG A 44 -10.32 -1.40 12.32
C ARG A 44 -9.57 -0.11 12.69
N ILE A 45 -9.50 0.16 13.99
CA ILE A 45 -8.80 1.33 14.51
C ILE A 45 -7.33 1.15 14.18
N VAL A 46 -6.89 1.74 13.09
CA VAL A 46 -5.48 1.81 12.72
C VAL A 46 -4.80 2.82 13.65
N ARG A 47 -4.46 2.38 14.86
CA ARG A 47 -3.76 3.19 15.87
C ARG A 47 -2.23 3.15 15.67
N GLY A 48 -1.74 2.93 14.48
CA GLY A 48 -0.30 2.89 14.19
C GLY A 48 0.19 4.23 13.67
N ARG A 49 1.08 4.89 14.43
CA ARG A 49 1.91 5.95 13.87
C ARG A 49 2.79 5.35 12.76
N MET A 50 2.96 6.08 11.66
CA MET A 50 3.76 5.66 10.50
C MET A 50 5.00 6.56 10.36
N PRO A 51 6.01 6.37 11.22
CA PRO A 51 7.18 7.26 11.25
C PRO A 51 7.96 7.25 9.94
N THR A 52 8.02 6.12 9.26
CA THR A 52 8.67 6.01 7.96
C THR A 52 7.94 6.84 6.90
N LEU A 53 6.61 6.85 6.90
CA LEU A 53 5.83 7.70 6.00
C LEU A 53 6.05 9.20 6.30
N GLU A 54 6.19 9.58 7.58
CA GLU A 54 6.56 10.94 7.96
C GLU A 54 7.92 11.34 7.36
N ILE A 55 8.92 10.44 7.42
CA ILE A 55 10.25 10.66 6.82
C ILE A 55 10.20 10.75 5.30
N ILE A 56 9.40 9.89 4.65
CA ILE A 56 9.18 9.96 3.19
C ILE A 56 8.59 11.33 2.81
N ASN A 57 7.60 11.81 3.56
CA ASN A 57 6.97 13.10 3.32
C ASN A 57 7.96 14.27 3.51
N GLU A 58 8.85 14.20 4.50
CA GLU A 58 9.90 15.20 4.70
C GLU A 58 10.93 15.19 3.55
N ARG A 59 11.26 14.03 3.00
CA ARG A 59 12.11 13.92 1.81
C ARG A 59 11.39 14.49 0.59
N PHE A 60 10.11 14.16 0.43
CA PHE A 60 9.28 14.69 -0.64
C PHE A 60 9.23 16.22 -0.62
N ALA A 61 8.98 16.84 0.53
CA ALA A 61 8.97 18.29 0.64
C ALA A 61 10.28 18.93 0.18
N ARG A 62 11.43 18.29 0.48
CA ARG A 62 12.74 18.76 0.01
C ARG A 62 12.91 18.63 -1.50
N TYR A 63 12.53 17.49 -2.10
CA TYR A 63 12.62 17.30 -3.55
C TYR A 63 11.62 18.20 -4.29
N LEU A 64 10.41 18.34 -3.77
CA LEU A 64 9.38 19.22 -4.33
C LEU A 64 9.84 20.69 -4.35
N ARG A 65 10.50 21.17 -3.28
CA ARG A 65 11.08 22.51 -3.22
C ARG A 65 12.06 22.74 -4.38
N VAL A 66 12.93 21.79 -4.65
CA VAL A 66 13.88 21.85 -5.76
C VAL A 66 13.18 21.83 -7.11
N GLY A 67 12.19 20.94 -7.28
CA GLY A 67 11.39 20.84 -8.51
C GLY A 67 10.62 22.12 -8.82
N LEU A 68 9.96 22.69 -7.82
CA LEU A 68 9.23 23.96 -7.95
C LEU A 68 10.18 25.13 -8.24
N PHE A 69 11.34 25.21 -7.60
CA PHE A 69 12.35 26.23 -7.90
C PHE A 69 12.81 26.16 -9.37
N ASN A 70 13.06 24.97 -9.87
CA ASN A 70 13.48 24.80 -11.28
C ASN A 70 12.38 25.20 -12.26
N PHE A 71 11.13 24.98 -11.91
CA PHE A 71 9.96 25.30 -12.73
C PHE A 71 9.59 26.77 -12.69
N LEU A 72 9.47 27.35 -11.49
CA LEU A 72 8.99 28.73 -11.28
C LEU A 72 10.13 29.76 -11.30
N ARG A 73 11.40 29.34 -11.15
CA ARG A 73 12.56 30.22 -10.93
C ARG A 73 12.41 31.12 -9.72
N ARG A 74 11.60 30.70 -8.77
CA ARG A 74 11.39 31.37 -7.47
C ARG A 74 11.51 30.37 -6.34
N SER A 75 11.98 30.81 -5.18
CA SER A 75 12.06 29.97 -4.00
C SER A 75 10.67 29.72 -3.44
N ALA A 76 10.29 28.44 -3.33
CA ALA A 76 9.10 27.99 -2.64
C ALA A 76 9.52 27.34 -1.32
N GLU A 77 8.77 27.57 -0.25
CA GLU A 77 8.88 26.79 0.97
C GLU A 77 7.80 25.72 0.97
N VAL A 78 8.18 24.52 1.37
CA VAL A 78 7.26 23.39 1.46
C VAL A 78 7.35 22.81 2.87
N SER A 79 6.25 22.90 3.59
CA SER A 79 6.11 22.35 4.94
C SER A 79 5.20 21.12 4.93
N VAL A 80 5.48 20.18 5.82
CA VAL A 80 4.78 18.89 5.91
C VAL A 80 3.82 18.93 7.09
N GLY A 81 2.56 18.63 6.84
CA GLY A 81 1.57 18.39 7.89
C GLY A 81 1.64 16.98 8.44
N SER A 82 0.96 16.75 9.55
CA SER A 82 0.89 15.41 10.16
C SER A 82 0.15 14.43 9.27
N VAL A 83 0.63 13.18 9.28
CA VAL A 83 -0.09 12.05 8.68
C VAL A 83 -1.38 11.80 9.48
N ARG A 84 -2.51 11.80 8.81
CA ARG A 84 -3.84 11.59 9.42
C ARG A 84 -4.46 10.31 8.88
N VAL A 85 -5.08 9.57 9.77
CA VAL A 85 -5.88 8.39 9.45
C VAL A 85 -7.33 8.72 9.79
N SER A 86 -8.20 8.75 8.79
CA SER A 86 -9.61 9.11 8.93
C SER A 86 -10.49 8.31 7.96
N LYS A 87 -11.81 8.46 8.06
CA LYS A 87 -12.74 7.91 7.06
C LYS A 87 -12.65 8.74 5.77
N TYR A 88 -12.82 8.09 4.63
CA TYR A 88 -12.80 8.78 3.33
C TYR A 88 -13.86 9.89 3.26
N SER A 89 -15.06 9.66 3.82
CA SER A 89 -16.11 10.68 3.89
C SER A 89 -15.71 11.92 4.68
N GLU A 90 -14.91 11.77 5.73
CA GLU A 90 -14.38 12.87 6.52
C GLU A 90 -13.31 13.66 5.74
N PHE A 91 -12.41 12.94 5.08
CA PHE A 91 -11.40 13.57 4.23
C PHE A 91 -12.04 14.43 3.12
N ILE A 92 -13.01 13.88 2.39
CA ILE A 92 -13.71 14.59 1.31
C ILE A 92 -14.47 15.80 1.81
N ARG A 93 -15.11 15.71 2.99
CA ARG A 93 -15.87 16.85 3.59
C ARG A 93 -14.99 18.05 3.91
N ASN A 94 -13.73 17.80 4.24
CA ASN A 94 -12.77 18.85 4.60
C ASN A 94 -12.12 19.52 3.38
N LEU A 95 -12.37 19.04 2.16
CA LEU A 95 -11.86 19.66 0.94
C LEU A 95 -12.69 20.86 0.52
N VAL A 96 -12.01 21.91 0.10
CA VAL A 96 -12.65 23.09 -0.51
C VAL A 96 -13.12 22.74 -1.91
N VAL A 97 -14.37 23.03 -2.24
CA VAL A 97 -14.97 22.77 -3.57
C VAL A 97 -15.22 24.09 -4.29
N PRO A 98 -14.90 24.22 -5.60
CA PRO A 98 -14.28 23.26 -6.51
C PRO A 98 -12.78 23.11 -6.27
N THR A 99 -12.24 21.91 -6.48
CA THR A 99 -10.82 21.62 -6.30
C THR A 99 -10.30 20.72 -7.43
N ASN A 100 -9.00 20.68 -7.62
CA ASN A 100 -8.39 19.80 -8.60
C ASN A 100 -8.05 18.46 -7.97
N LEU A 101 -8.80 17.42 -8.32
CA LEU A 101 -8.72 16.06 -7.81
C LEU A 101 -8.07 15.17 -8.86
N ASN A 102 -6.84 14.72 -8.63
CA ASN A 102 -6.11 13.89 -9.57
C ASN A 102 -6.08 12.45 -9.05
N LEU A 103 -6.71 11.55 -9.79
CA LEU A 103 -6.67 10.12 -9.51
C LEU A 103 -5.39 9.55 -10.10
N ILE A 104 -4.67 8.76 -9.28
CA ILE A 104 -3.35 8.23 -9.63
C ILE A 104 -3.21 6.77 -9.23
N HIS A 105 -2.41 6.02 -9.97
CA HIS A 105 -1.92 4.71 -9.56
C HIS A 105 -0.52 4.83 -8.94
N MET A 106 -0.27 3.99 -7.96
CA MET A 106 1.04 3.83 -7.30
C MET A 106 1.54 2.40 -7.53
N LYS A 107 2.18 2.13 -8.66
CA LYS A 107 2.68 0.78 -8.96
C LYS A 107 3.91 0.45 -8.11
N PRO A 108 4.03 -0.77 -7.56
CA PRO A 108 3.20 -1.98 -7.79
C PRO A 108 2.01 -2.11 -6.82
N LEU A 109 1.68 -1.11 -6.00
CA LEU A 109 0.55 -1.17 -5.07
C LEU A 109 -0.78 -1.23 -5.84
N ARG A 110 -1.74 -1.98 -5.28
CA ARG A 110 -3.05 -2.15 -5.89
C ARG A 110 -4.02 -1.11 -5.34
N GLY A 111 -4.69 -0.40 -6.21
CA GLY A 111 -5.69 0.60 -5.85
C GLY A 111 -5.43 1.94 -6.53
N THR A 112 -6.23 2.93 -6.18
CA THR A 112 -6.14 4.30 -6.70
C THR A 112 -5.95 5.24 -5.52
N ALA A 113 -4.97 6.13 -5.61
CA ALA A 113 -4.76 7.21 -4.66
C ALA A 113 -5.27 8.53 -5.25
N LEU A 114 -5.43 9.53 -4.40
CA LEU A 114 -5.92 10.84 -4.77
C LEU A 114 -4.89 11.90 -4.40
N MET A 115 -4.52 12.72 -5.37
CA MET A 115 -3.72 13.91 -5.17
C MET A 115 -4.56 15.14 -5.45
N VAL A 116 -4.70 16.01 -4.46
CA VAL A 116 -5.56 17.18 -4.52
C VAL A 116 -4.72 18.43 -4.48
N PHE A 117 -4.96 19.31 -5.45
CA PHE A 117 -4.39 20.66 -5.44
C PHE A 117 -5.47 21.65 -5.08
N ASP A 118 -5.24 22.41 -4.01
CA ASP A 118 -6.08 23.52 -3.66
C ASP A 118 -6.19 24.50 -4.83
N PRO A 119 -7.37 25.03 -5.13
CA PRO A 119 -7.53 26.02 -6.20
C PRO A 119 -6.62 27.24 -5.99
N GLY A 120 -6.47 27.68 -4.74
CA GLY A 120 -5.56 28.76 -4.38
C GLY A 120 -4.11 28.48 -4.77
N LEU A 121 -3.66 27.25 -4.59
CA LEU A 121 -2.31 26.82 -5.02
C LEU A 121 -2.18 26.87 -6.54
N VAL A 122 -3.17 26.35 -7.28
CA VAL A 122 -3.14 26.35 -8.75
C VAL A 122 -3.01 27.78 -9.28
N PHE A 123 -3.85 28.71 -8.79
CA PHE A 123 -3.79 30.11 -9.24
C PHE A 123 -2.50 30.79 -8.80
N LEU A 124 -2.00 30.51 -7.60
CA LEU A 124 -0.72 31.02 -7.12
C LEU A 124 0.44 30.59 -8.05
N LEU A 125 0.47 29.31 -8.44
CA LEU A 125 1.51 28.78 -9.33
C LEU A 125 1.39 29.35 -10.74
N VAL A 126 0.16 29.47 -11.25
CA VAL A 126 -0.11 30.09 -12.55
C VAL A 126 0.31 31.56 -12.58
N ASP A 127 -0.10 32.34 -11.58
CA ASP A 127 0.26 33.75 -11.48
C ASP A 127 1.78 33.96 -11.41
N ASN A 128 2.45 33.17 -10.57
CA ASN A 128 3.92 33.23 -10.46
C ASN A 128 4.64 32.82 -11.75
N LEU A 129 4.10 31.87 -12.51
CA LEU A 129 4.68 31.46 -13.80
C LEU A 129 4.60 32.58 -14.84
N PHE A 130 3.54 33.42 -14.77
CA PHE A 130 3.37 34.61 -15.62
C PHE A 130 4.00 35.88 -15.04
N GLY A 131 4.74 35.77 -13.96
CA GLY A 131 5.51 36.89 -13.36
C GLY A 131 4.75 37.71 -12.31
N GLY A 132 3.56 37.26 -11.89
CA GLY A 132 2.80 37.84 -10.80
C GLY A 132 3.41 37.55 -9.41
N ASP A 133 2.93 38.24 -8.39
CA ASP A 133 3.35 38.09 -6.99
C ASP A 133 2.35 37.29 -6.13
N GLY A 134 1.30 36.76 -6.73
CA GLY A 134 0.25 36.00 -6.02
C GLY A 134 -0.69 36.89 -5.18
N ARG A 135 -0.56 38.22 -5.24
CA ARG A 135 -1.33 39.14 -4.39
C ARG A 135 -2.78 39.31 -4.80
N PHE A 136 -3.12 38.97 -6.03
CA PHE A 136 -4.48 39.08 -6.54
C PHE A 136 -5.25 37.79 -6.25
N HIS A 137 -6.10 37.85 -5.22
CA HIS A 137 -7.04 36.80 -4.92
C HIS A 137 -8.09 36.75 -6.05
N THR A 138 -7.87 35.88 -7.03
CA THR A 138 -8.95 35.60 -7.98
C THR A 138 -10.03 34.85 -7.21
N ARG A 139 -11.26 35.41 -7.18
CA ARG A 139 -12.41 34.69 -6.62
C ARG A 139 -12.59 33.37 -7.42
N VAL A 140 -12.29 32.28 -6.77
CA VAL A 140 -12.28 30.93 -7.33
C VAL A 140 -13.69 30.31 -7.40
N GLU A 141 -14.69 31.03 -6.90
CA GLU A 141 -16.04 30.52 -6.74
C GLU A 141 -16.64 30.09 -8.08
N GLY A 142 -16.74 28.78 -8.28
CA GLY A 142 -17.63 28.14 -9.25
C GLY A 142 -17.17 28.06 -10.69
N ARG A 143 -15.90 28.35 -11.05
CA ARG A 143 -15.44 28.20 -12.44
C ARG A 143 -14.52 26.99 -12.61
N ASP A 144 -14.63 26.38 -13.77
CA ASP A 144 -13.72 25.32 -14.21
C ASP A 144 -12.33 25.87 -14.55
N PHE A 145 -11.31 25.01 -14.43
CA PHE A 145 -9.96 25.37 -14.86
C PHE A 145 -9.89 25.45 -16.39
N THR A 146 -9.28 26.53 -16.87
CA THR A 146 -9.02 26.71 -18.30
C THR A 146 -8.02 25.68 -18.83
N GLN A 147 -7.98 25.51 -20.15
CA GLN A 147 -7.00 24.57 -20.78
C GLN A 147 -5.55 24.92 -20.44
N THR A 148 -5.22 26.21 -20.27
CA THR A 148 -3.88 26.65 -19.88
C THR A 148 -3.57 26.25 -18.44
N GLU A 149 -4.51 26.47 -17.52
CA GLU A 149 -4.39 26.05 -16.13
C GLU A 149 -4.25 24.53 -16.02
N GLN A 150 -5.04 23.77 -16.77
CA GLN A 150 -4.94 22.30 -16.82
C GLN A 150 -3.56 21.82 -17.32
N ARG A 151 -2.99 22.46 -18.34
CA ARG A 151 -1.64 22.12 -18.81
C ARG A 151 -0.56 22.41 -17.75
N ILE A 152 -0.72 23.50 -17.01
CA ILE A 152 0.18 23.83 -15.91
C ILE A 152 0.03 22.83 -14.77
N ILE A 153 -1.21 22.44 -14.40
CA ILE A 153 -1.49 21.39 -13.42
C ILE A 153 -0.77 20.08 -13.79
N MET A 154 -0.87 19.64 -15.04
CA MET A 154 -0.20 18.43 -15.50
C MET A 154 1.34 18.52 -15.35
N ARG A 155 1.93 19.67 -15.71
CA ARG A 155 3.36 19.90 -15.49
C ARG A 155 3.77 19.85 -14.02
N ILE A 156 2.92 20.38 -13.15
CA ILE A 156 3.15 20.34 -11.69
C ILE A 156 3.01 18.89 -11.18
N LEU A 157 2.03 18.14 -11.69
CA LEU A 157 1.88 16.72 -11.38
C LEU A 157 3.11 15.91 -11.73
N ASP A 158 3.71 16.13 -12.90
CA ASP A 158 4.95 15.47 -13.31
C ASP A 158 6.09 15.72 -12.30
N ILE A 159 6.25 16.99 -11.87
CA ILE A 159 7.26 17.38 -10.86
C ILE A 159 6.98 16.71 -9.52
N VAL A 160 5.71 16.69 -9.10
CA VAL A 160 5.28 16.07 -7.85
C VAL A 160 5.51 14.56 -7.89
N PHE A 161 5.19 13.88 -8.99
CA PHE A 161 5.40 12.44 -9.17
C PHE A 161 6.89 12.09 -9.12
N GLU A 162 7.73 12.83 -9.83
CA GLU A 162 9.18 12.62 -9.79
C GLU A 162 9.74 12.81 -8.39
N ALA A 163 9.33 13.88 -7.69
CA ALA A 163 9.77 14.16 -6.33
C ALA A 163 9.32 13.08 -5.35
N TYR A 164 8.07 12.60 -5.50
CA TYR A 164 7.51 11.60 -4.58
C TYR A 164 8.09 10.21 -4.84
N ALA A 165 8.27 9.81 -6.10
CA ALA A 165 8.94 8.56 -6.46
C ALA A 165 10.35 8.48 -5.86
N LYS A 166 11.15 9.55 -6.01
CA LYS A 166 12.48 9.64 -5.39
C LYS A 166 12.46 9.56 -3.86
N SER A 167 11.40 10.05 -3.23
CA SER A 167 11.28 10.00 -1.78
C SER A 167 10.93 8.61 -1.25
N TRP A 168 10.19 7.82 -2.04
CA TRP A 168 9.81 6.45 -1.74
C TRP A 168 10.90 5.42 -2.07
N GLU A 169 11.76 5.71 -3.05
CA GLU A 169 12.79 4.79 -3.56
C GLU A 169 13.59 4.05 -2.48
N PRO A 170 14.04 4.70 -1.36
CA PRO A 170 14.82 4.01 -0.33
C PRO A 170 14.01 3.05 0.54
N VAL A 171 12.67 3.14 0.55
CA VAL A 171 11.78 2.31 1.37
C VAL A 171 11.10 1.27 0.51
N TYR A 172 10.45 1.71 -0.54
CA TYR A 172 9.73 0.86 -1.49
C TYR A 172 9.65 1.59 -2.83
N PRO A 173 10.22 1.06 -3.91
CA PRO A 173 10.20 1.73 -5.21
C PRO A 173 8.76 1.81 -5.73
N ILE A 174 8.27 3.03 -5.97
CA ILE A 174 6.91 3.30 -6.45
C ILE A 174 6.99 4.15 -7.70
N GLU A 175 6.21 3.74 -8.72
CA GLU A 175 5.96 4.52 -9.92
C GLU A 175 4.56 5.12 -9.85
N PHE A 176 4.46 6.43 -10.10
CA PHE A 176 3.20 7.16 -10.12
C PHE A 176 2.69 7.30 -11.54
N GLU A 177 1.44 6.93 -11.76
CA GLU A 177 0.78 7.03 -13.07
C GLU A 177 -0.51 7.84 -12.93
N TYR A 178 -0.64 8.87 -13.76
CA TYR A 178 -1.84 9.68 -13.83
C TYR A 178 -2.98 8.92 -14.53
N ILE A 179 -4.18 8.92 -13.95
CA ILE A 179 -5.38 8.32 -14.54
C ILE A 179 -6.25 9.40 -15.17
N ARG A 180 -6.77 10.30 -14.35
CA ARG A 180 -7.66 11.41 -14.76
C ARG A 180 -7.77 12.45 -13.66
N SER A 181 -8.23 13.65 -14.04
CA SER A 181 -8.58 14.71 -13.10
C SER A 181 -10.09 14.91 -13.02
N GLU A 182 -10.57 15.21 -11.83
CA GLU A 182 -11.96 15.55 -11.54
C GLU A 182 -12.00 16.86 -10.75
N MET A 183 -13.11 17.59 -10.84
CA MET A 183 -13.30 18.81 -10.06
C MET A 183 -14.35 18.68 -8.97
N ASN A 184 -15.18 17.67 -9.10
CA ASN A 184 -16.21 17.35 -8.12
C ASN A 184 -15.80 16.10 -7.32
N THR A 185 -15.83 16.22 -6.01
CA THR A 185 -15.49 15.14 -5.08
C THR A 185 -16.37 13.90 -5.25
N GLN A 186 -17.60 14.05 -5.78
CA GLN A 186 -18.49 12.93 -6.05
C GLN A 186 -17.99 11.97 -7.14
N PHE A 187 -17.15 12.44 -8.07
CA PHE A 187 -16.58 11.62 -9.14
C PHE A 187 -15.19 11.06 -8.83
N ALA A 188 -14.57 11.52 -7.76
CA ALA A 188 -13.24 11.09 -7.33
C ALA A 188 -13.31 9.94 -6.32
N ASN A 189 -14.07 8.88 -6.62
CA ASN A 189 -14.24 7.75 -5.73
C ASN A 189 -13.01 6.82 -5.78
N ILE A 190 -12.14 6.90 -4.76
CA ILE A 190 -10.99 6.00 -4.56
C ILE A 190 -11.28 4.92 -3.51
N ALA A 191 -12.26 5.15 -2.65
CA ALA A 191 -12.64 4.29 -1.54
C ALA A 191 -14.13 4.44 -1.23
N THR A 192 -14.69 3.51 -0.49
CA THR A 192 -16.05 3.65 0.04
C THR A 192 -16.09 4.72 1.15
N PRO A 193 -17.22 5.40 1.40
CA PRO A 193 -17.31 6.49 2.38
C PRO A 193 -16.84 6.13 3.80
N ASN A 194 -17.01 4.87 4.21
CA ASN A 194 -16.62 4.36 5.52
C ASN A 194 -15.22 3.74 5.55
N GLU A 195 -14.56 3.60 4.41
CA GLU A 195 -13.22 3.05 4.33
C GLU A 195 -12.19 4.00 4.94
N VAL A 196 -11.22 3.40 5.61
CA VAL A 196 -10.12 4.15 6.24
C VAL A 196 -9.12 4.58 5.17
N VAL A 197 -8.76 5.84 5.20
CA VAL A 197 -7.74 6.44 4.34
C VAL A 197 -6.62 7.07 5.16
N VAL A 198 -5.45 7.10 4.58
CA VAL A 198 -4.30 7.82 5.10
C VAL A 198 -4.09 9.06 4.26
N SER A 199 -4.09 10.21 4.90
CA SER A 199 -3.92 11.50 4.24
C SER A 199 -2.71 12.27 4.77
N CYS A 200 -2.01 12.93 3.86
CA CYS A 200 -0.90 13.82 4.14
C CYS A 200 -1.19 15.17 3.50
N THR A 201 -0.88 16.25 4.19
CA THR A 201 -1.06 17.61 3.67
C THR A 201 0.31 18.28 3.58
N PHE A 202 0.56 18.95 2.47
CA PHE A 202 1.78 19.73 2.24
C PHE A 202 1.36 21.17 1.97
N THR A 203 1.94 22.12 2.69
CA THR A 203 1.72 23.54 2.45
C THR A 203 2.87 24.11 1.65
N VAL A 204 2.55 24.68 0.51
CA VAL A 204 3.51 25.33 -0.40
C VAL A 204 3.35 26.83 -0.26
N GLU A 205 4.43 27.52 0.13
CA GLU A 205 4.45 28.98 0.33
C GLU A 205 5.34 29.61 -0.75
N LEU A 206 4.80 30.65 -1.40
CA LEU A 206 5.49 31.48 -2.37
C LEU A 206 5.36 32.95 -1.96
N GLY A 207 6.40 33.48 -1.32
CA GLY A 207 6.36 34.82 -0.72
C GLY A 207 5.40 34.89 0.47
N SER A 208 4.33 35.67 0.36
CA SER A 208 3.33 35.85 1.43
C SER A 208 2.05 35.01 1.24
N VAL A 209 1.98 34.22 0.18
CA VAL A 209 0.78 33.43 -0.18
C VAL A 209 1.11 31.95 -0.09
N SER A 210 0.18 31.19 0.45
CA SER A 210 0.31 29.73 0.59
C SER A 210 -0.85 29.00 -0.06
N GLY A 211 -0.60 27.75 -0.45
CA GLY A 211 -1.63 26.82 -0.91
C GLY A 211 -1.29 25.41 -0.47
N GLN A 212 -2.23 24.50 -0.60
CA GLN A 212 -2.08 23.14 -0.08
C GLN A 212 -2.13 22.08 -1.19
N ILE A 213 -1.35 21.03 -0.95
CA ILE A 213 -1.42 19.77 -1.68
C ILE A 213 -1.84 18.72 -0.68
N HIS A 214 -2.92 17.98 -0.98
CA HIS A 214 -3.32 16.85 -0.16
C HIS A 214 -3.08 15.56 -0.92
N PHE A 215 -2.51 14.60 -0.24
CA PHE A 215 -2.33 13.26 -0.76
C PHE A 215 -3.14 12.30 0.09
N CYS A 216 -4.00 11.49 -0.53
CA CYS A 216 -4.90 10.57 0.15
C CYS A 216 -4.82 9.20 -0.51
N MET A 217 -4.60 8.17 0.29
CA MET A 217 -4.53 6.78 -0.17
C MET A 217 -5.38 5.88 0.72
N PRO A 218 -6.12 4.92 0.15
CA PRO A 218 -6.81 3.90 0.92
C PRO A 218 -5.84 3.11 1.80
N TYR A 219 -6.24 2.82 3.04
CA TYR A 219 -5.40 2.02 3.94
C TYR A 219 -5.14 0.62 3.38
N SER A 220 -6.14 0.02 2.71
CA SER A 220 -6.03 -1.27 2.03
C SER A 220 -4.89 -1.31 1.00
N MET A 221 -4.57 -0.17 0.38
CA MET A 221 -3.47 -0.03 -0.60
C MET A 221 -2.09 -0.11 0.05
N ILE A 222 -1.93 0.44 1.26
CA ILE A 222 -0.64 0.49 1.98
C ILE A 222 -0.49 -0.64 3.00
N GLU A 223 -1.55 -1.39 3.27
CA GLU A 223 -1.54 -2.52 4.21
C GLU A 223 -0.45 -3.55 3.90
N PRO A 224 -0.17 -3.93 2.63
CA PRO A 224 0.91 -4.88 2.30
C PRO A 224 2.32 -4.40 2.67
N ILE A 225 2.53 -3.08 2.73
CA ILE A 225 3.82 -2.46 3.06
C ILE A 225 3.84 -1.82 4.45
N ARG A 226 2.80 -2.10 5.26
CA ARG A 226 2.62 -1.51 6.59
C ARG A 226 3.86 -1.67 7.47
N ASP A 227 4.45 -2.86 7.49
CA ASP A 227 5.59 -3.15 8.34
C ASP A 227 6.82 -2.28 7.98
N ALA A 228 7.01 -2.00 6.69
CA ALA A 228 8.03 -1.06 6.23
C ALA A 228 7.72 0.40 6.62
N LEU A 229 6.44 0.77 6.74
CA LEU A 229 6.02 2.13 7.11
C LEU A 229 5.98 2.37 8.62
N THR A 230 5.82 1.32 9.43
CA THR A 230 5.76 1.41 10.90
C THR A 230 7.11 1.18 11.56
N SER A 231 8.06 0.52 10.89
CA SER A 231 9.43 0.39 11.38
C SER A 231 10.08 1.76 11.46
N SER A 232 10.64 2.13 12.59
CA SER A 232 11.47 3.34 12.67
C SER A 232 12.75 3.13 11.88
N ILE A 233 13.03 4.01 10.91
CA ILE A 233 14.29 4.02 10.16
C ILE A 233 15.39 4.57 11.09
N GLN A 234 15.68 3.87 12.17
CA GLN A 234 16.93 4.00 12.89
C GLN A 234 17.87 2.91 12.38
N GLY A 235 18.53 3.27 11.30
CA GLY A 235 19.92 2.89 11.06
C GLY A 235 20.30 1.48 10.64
N GLU A 236 19.45 0.43 10.61
CA GLU A 236 19.95 -0.93 10.32
C GLU A 236 19.01 -1.86 9.51
N ALA A 237 17.76 -1.48 9.22
CA ALA A 237 16.77 -2.45 8.77
C ALA A 237 16.43 -2.45 7.27
N LEU A 238 17.07 -1.65 6.42
CA LEU A 238 16.76 -1.62 4.97
C LEU A 238 17.86 -2.17 4.06
N GLU A 239 18.99 -2.55 4.58
CA GLU A 239 19.72 -3.64 3.95
C GLU A 239 19.04 -4.94 4.41
N VAL A 240 18.04 -5.40 3.67
CA VAL A 240 17.74 -6.84 3.65
C VAL A 240 19.10 -7.49 3.63
N ASP A 241 19.46 -8.17 4.70
CA ASP A 241 20.81 -8.68 4.87
C ASP A 241 21.09 -9.61 3.68
N LYS A 242 21.64 -9.02 2.62
CA LYS A 242 21.96 -9.74 1.36
C LYS A 242 22.82 -10.96 1.66
N ARG A 243 23.50 -10.92 2.81
CA ARG A 243 24.26 -12.04 3.33
C ARG A 243 23.34 -13.15 3.83
N TRP A 244 22.23 -12.79 4.55
CA TRP A 244 21.25 -13.76 5.02
C TRP A 244 20.47 -14.39 3.87
N VAL A 245 20.01 -13.58 2.90
CA VAL A 245 19.34 -14.07 1.69
C VAL A 245 20.26 -14.99 0.90
N ARG A 246 21.55 -14.64 0.74
CA ARG A 246 22.53 -15.48 0.08
C ARG A 246 22.76 -16.79 0.83
N LEU A 247 22.90 -16.75 2.16
CA LEU A 247 23.04 -17.94 3.00
C LEU A 247 21.80 -18.83 2.93
N LEU A 248 20.60 -18.25 2.98
CA LEU A 248 19.35 -18.99 2.86
C LEU A 248 19.23 -19.65 1.47
N THR A 249 19.51 -18.91 0.40
CA THR A 249 19.52 -19.44 -0.97
C THR A 249 20.51 -20.61 -1.10
N GLN A 250 21.71 -20.45 -0.52
CA GLN A 250 22.72 -21.49 -0.52
C GLN A 250 22.29 -22.72 0.28
N GLN A 251 21.62 -22.55 1.42
CA GLN A 251 21.09 -23.66 2.22
C GLN A 251 19.95 -24.38 1.51
N ILE A 252 19.07 -23.65 0.83
CA ILE A 252 17.99 -24.24 0.02
C ILE A 252 18.57 -25.06 -1.15
N GLN A 253 19.64 -24.58 -1.81
CA GLN A 253 20.30 -25.28 -2.91
C GLN A 253 21.00 -26.58 -2.48
N VAL A 254 21.38 -26.71 -1.22
CA VAL A 254 22.02 -27.89 -0.64
C VAL A 254 20.99 -28.87 -0.05
N ALA A 255 19.73 -28.46 0.07
CA ALA A 255 18.67 -29.31 0.62
C ALA A 255 18.46 -30.54 -0.28
N GLU A 256 18.49 -31.72 0.33
CA GLU A 256 18.21 -32.98 -0.33
C GLU A 256 16.70 -33.14 -0.54
N VAL A 257 16.30 -33.53 -1.74
CA VAL A 257 14.91 -33.82 -2.10
C VAL A 257 14.79 -35.20 -2.67
N GLU A 258 13.69 -35.89 -2.38
CA GLU A 258 13.42 -37.21 -2.93
C GLU A 258 12.89 -37.11 -4.37
N LEU A 259 13.59 -37.71 -5.31
CA LEU A 259 13.18 -37.75 -6.71
C LEU A 259 12.57 -39.14 -7.00
N VAL A 260 11.28 -39.15 -7.34
CA VAL A 260 10.53 -40.37 -7.62
C VAL A 260 10.25 -40.48 -9.12
N ALA A 261 10.68 -41.56 -9.74
CA ALA A 261 10.34 -41.87 -11.12
C ALA A 261 9.57 -43.20 -11.19
N VAL A 262 8.35 -43.16 -11.73
CA VAL A 262 7.52 -44.32 -11.90
C VAL A 262 7.90 -45.01 -13.21
N LEU A 263 8.54 -46.18 -13.13
CA LEU A 263 9.06 -46.87 -14.29
C LEU A 263 7.95 -47.41 -15.22
N GLY A 264 6.80 -47.76 -14.66
CA GLY A 264 5.69 -48.27 -15.47
C GLY A 264 4.48 -48.66 -14.62
N HIS A 265 3.40 -48.94 -15.29
CA HIS A 265 2.14 -49.37 -14.67
C HIS A 265 1.75 -50.78 -15.19
N GLY A 266 1.37 -51.65 -14.26
CA GLY A 266 0.74 -52.94 -14.56
C GLY A 266 -0.77 -52.83 -14.40
N LYS A 267 -1.54 -53.53 -15.21
CA LYS A 267 -2.98 -53.68 -15.04
C LYS A 267 -3.26 -55.11 -14.62
N ALA A 268 -4.00 -55.30 -13.54
CA ALA A 268 -4.48 -56.61 -13.09
C ALA A 268 -5.95 -56.50 -12.71
N ASN A 269 -6.73 -57.54 -12.96
CA ASN A 269 -8.11 -57.62 -12.52
C ASN A 269 -8.16 -58.02 -11.05
N PHE A 270 -9.27 -57.66 -10.36
CA PHE A 270 -9.42 -57.95 -8.94
C PHE A 270 -9.36 -59.46 -8.63
N ASP A 271 -9.87 -60.28 -9.53
CA ASP A 271 -9.80 -61.75 -9.43
C ASP A 271 -8.36 -62.29 -9.58
N GLU A 272 -7.55 -61.69 -10.46
CA GLU A 272 -6.13 -62.01 -10.60
C GLU A 272 -5.36 -61.67 -9.34
N ILE A 273 -5.65 -60.52 -8.71
CA ILE A 273 -4.99 -60.10 -7.48
C ILE A 273 -5.33 -61.04 -6.31
N LEU A 274 -6.60 -61.47 -6.20
CA LEU A 274 -7.03 -62.41 -5.14
C LEU A 274 -6.41 -63.80 -5.27
N ASN A 275 -6.11 -64.24 -6.48
CA ASN A 275 -5.57 -65.56 -6.78
C ASN A 275 -4.05 -65.61 -6.95
N MET A 276 -3.35 -64.46 -6.79
CA MET A 276 -1.90 -64.34 -6.95
C MET A 276 -1.12 -65.25 -5.99
N LYS A 277 -0.07 -65.85 -6.52
CA LYS A 277 0.86 -66.71 -5.77
C LYS A 277 2.29 -66.24 -5.98
N VAL A 278 3.16 -66.60 -5.04
CA VAL A 278 4.61 -66.35 -5.15
C VAL A 278 5.16 -67.07 -6.40
N GLY A 279 5.71 -66.29 -7.33
CA GLY A 279 6.21 -66.74 -8.62
C GLY A 279 5.40 -66.24 -9.84
N ASP A 280 4.22 -65.66 -9.63
CA ASP A 280 3.42 -65.06 -10.72
C ASP A 280 4.11 -63.81 -11.25
N VAL A 281 4.01 -63.57 -12.58
CA VAL A 281 4.62 -62.43 -13.26
C VAL A 281 3.57 -61.48 -13.74
N ILE A 282 3.67 -60.22 -13.31
CA ILE A 282 2.79 -59.11 -13.74
C ILE A 282 3.51 -58.34 -14.85
N PRO A 283 2.96 -58.27 -16.07
CA PRO A 283 3.56 -57.47 -17.13
C PRO A 283 3.40 -55.98 -16.84
N LEU A 284 4.51 -55.26 -16.96
CA LEU A 284 4.50 -53.78 -16.83
C LEU A 284 4.62 -53.17 -18.23
N VAL A 285 3.84 -52.08 -18.44
CA VAL A 285 4.00 -51.23 -19.63
C VAL A 285 4.97 -50.10 -19.24
N VAL A 286 6.17 -50.17 -19.83
CA VAL A 286 7.22 -49.18 -19.56
C VAL A 286 7.30 -48.24 -20.76
N PRO A 287 7.03 -46.93 -20.63
CA PRO A 287 7.19 -45.95 -21.70
C PRO A 287 8.68 -45.66 -21.95
N GLU A 288 9.02 -45.17 -23.15
CA GLU A 288 10.41 -44.78 -23.47
C GLU A 288 10.90 -43.59 -22.68
N MET A 289 9.97 -42.66 -22.36
CA MET A 289 10.24 -41.45 -21.57
C MET A 289 9.44 -41.50 -20.28
N LEU A 290 10.08 -41.13 -19.19
CA LEU A 290 9.51 -41.08 -17.85
C LEU A 290 9.52 -39.64 -17.31
N GLU A 291 8.52 -39.33 -16.52
CA GLU A 291 8.52 -38.11 -15.73
C GLU A 291 9.00 -38.43 -14.31
N ALA A 292 10.03 -37.71 -13.87
CA ALA A 292 10.46 -37.75 -12.48
C ALA A 292 9.87 -36.56 -11.70
N THR A 293 9.31 -36.92 -10.56
CA THR A 293 8.57 -35.99 -9.72
C THR A 293 9.26 -35.76 -8.38
N VAL A 294 9.13 -34.54 -7.85
CA VAL A 294 9.48 -34.21 -6.47
C VAL A 294 8.19 -33.85 -5.77
N ASP A 295 7.83 -34.59 -4.73
CA ASP A 295 6.57 -34.43 -3.99
C ASP A 295 5.32 -34.36 -4.91
N GLY A 296 5.30 -35.22 -5.93
CA GLY A 296 4.20 -35.31 -6.91
C GLY A 296 4.21 -34.24 -8.02
N VAL A 297 5.16 -33.30 -8.00
CA VAL A 297 5.31 -32.29 -9.04
C VAL A 297 6.33 -32.75 -10.08
N PRO A 298 5.98 -32.85 -11.38
CA PRO A 298 6.92 -33.26 -12.43
C PRO A 298 8.00 -32.20 -12.63
N VAL A 299 9.26 -32.60 -12.50
CA VAL A 299 10.44 -31.71 -12.57
C VAL A 299 11.29 -32.00 -13.79
N ILE A 300 11.41 -33.31 -14.17
CA ILE A 300 12.34 -33.80 -15.19
C ILE A 300 11.65 -34.82 -16.09
N GLU A 301 11.87 -34.69 -17.38
CA GLU A 301 11.60 -35.73 -18.35
C GLU A 301 12.91 -36.51 -18.60
N CYS A 302 12.89 -37.81 -18.44
CA CYS A 302 14.09 -38.65 -18.46
C CYS A 302 13.87 -39.99 -19.15
N SER A 303 14.96 -40.59 -19.66
CA SER A 303 15.03 -41.97 -20.08
C SER A 303 15.70 -42.81 -19.00
N TYR A 304 15.29 -44.08 -18.90
CA TYR A 304 15.85 -45.00 -17.91
C TYR A 304 16.92 -45.92 -18.51
N GLY A 305 17.85 -46.36 -17.69
CA GLY A 305 18.92 -47.23 -18.11
C GLY A 305 19.71 -47.79 -16.93
N VAL A 306 20.82 -48.44 -17.24
CA VAL A 306 21.76 -48.98 -16.25
C VAL A 306 23.11 -48.33 -16.48
N ASN A 307 23.68 -47.72 -15.43
CA ASN A 307 25.01 -47.15 -15.44
C ASN A 307 25.83 -47.79 -14.30
N ASN A 308 26.97 -48.38 -14.62
CA ASN A 308 27.85 -49.05 -13.67
C ASN A 308 27.15 -50.12 -12.79
N GLY A 309 26.17 -50.83 -13.34
CA GLY A 309 25.41 -51.86 -12.61
C GLY A 309 24.31 -51.34 -11.70
N GLN A 310 24.07 -50.04 -11.71
CA GLN A 310 22.97 -49.39 -10.97
C GLN A 310 21.93 -48.82 -11.94
N TYR A 311 20.67 -48.83 -11.53
CA TYR A 311 19.62 -48.17 -12.28
C TYR A 311 19.87 -46.66 -12.29
N ALA A 312 19.71 -46.06 -13.45
CA ALA A 312 20.00 -44.64 -13.64
C ALA A 312 18.92 -43.97 -14.51
N LEU A 313 18.68 -42.69 -14.27
CA LEU A 313 17.84 -41.85 -15.10
C LEU A 313 18.73 -40.87 -15.87
N LYS A 314 18.57 -40.82 -17.18
CA LYS A 314 19.22 -39.87 -18.05
C LYS A 314 18.24 -38.70 -18.27
N VAL A 315 18.62 -37.52 -17.83
CA VAL A 315 17.82 -36.29 -17.99
C VAL A 315 17.84 -35.87 -19.46
N GLU A 316 16.67 -35.79 -20.09
CA GLU A 316 16.51 -35.32 -21.46
C GLU A 316 15.99 -33.87 -21.48
N LYS A 317 15.08 -33.55 -20.56
CA LYS A 317 14.48 -32.20 -20.45
C LYS A 317 14.12 -31.83 -19.02
N LEU A 318 14.32 -30.56 -18.66
CA LEU A 318 13.78 -29.99 -17.42
C LEU A 318 12.37 -29.45 -17.66
N LEU A 319 11.41 -29.91 -16.86
CA LEU A 319 10.00 -29.52 -16.93
C LEU A 319 9.66 -28.35 -15.95
N ALA A 320 10.64 -27.95 -15.12
CA ALA A 320 10.42 -26.82 -14.20
C ALA A 320 10.05 -25.55 -14.99
N ASN A 321 8.86 -25.04 -14.75
CA ASN A 321 8.35 -23.81 -15.36
C ASN A 321 9.33 -22.67 -15.11
N SER A 322 9.99 -22.20 -16.17
CA SER A 322 10.86 -21.02 -16.17
C SER A 322 10.12 -19.71 -15.84
N ASP A 323 8.79 -19.75 -15.73
CA ASP A 323 7.95 -18.57 -15.60
C ASP A 323 7.67 -18.13 -14.15
N THR A 324 8.15 -18.87 -13.13
CA THR A 324 7.87 -18.55 -11.72
C THR A 324 9.03 -17.84 -11.01
N PHE A 325 10.22 -17.76 -11.60
CA PHE A 325 11.41 -17.15 -10.97
C PHE A 325 11.98 -15.92 -11.70
N SER A 326 11.21 -15.35 -12.65
CA SER A 326 11.54 -14.09 -13.30
C SER A 326 10.49 -13.03 -12.92
N LYS A 327 10.53 -12.58 -11.68
CA LYS A 327 10.01 -11.26 -11.28
C LYS A 327 10.71 -10.79 -10.01
#